data_bf76b65510867c304bafa630bf28547c
#
_entry.id   bf76b65510867c304bafa630bf28547c
#
_cell.length_a   1.000
_cell.length_b   1.000
_cell.length_c   1.000
_cell.angle_alpha   90.00
_cell.angle_beta   90.00
_cell.angle_gamma   90.00
#
_symmetry.space_group_name_H-M   'P 1'
#
loop_
_entity.id
_entity.type
_entity.pdbx_description
1 polymer ?
#
loop_
_entity_poly.entity_id
_entity_poly.type
_entity_poly.pdbx_seq_one_letter_code
_entity_poly.pdbx_strand_id
1 'polypeptide(L)'
;MKKDIKKPTVDEKIYKGLVGVITDTTAISKVMPKTNSLTYRGYAVQDLAATCSFEEVAHLLLEGDLPNRSQLNKFKKNERSRRSISSTHNQIIAKFPKKAHPMDTIRTAVSYLGTTEIAWGNEPLEADMSRAIDMIAKIP
;
A
#
# COMPACT_ATOMS: atom_id res chain seq x y z
N MET A 1 -45.42 13.31 -24.00
CA MET A 1 -44.49 14.40 -23.63
C MET A 1 -43.08 13.79 -23.49
N LYS A 2 -42.23 13.94 -24.51
CA LYS A 2 -40.82 13.58 -24.43
C LYS A 2 -40.11 14.69 -23.64
N LYS A 3 -39.55 14.36 -22.46
CA LYS A 3 -38.66 15.27 -21.73
C LYS A 3 -37.35 15.38 -22.52
N ASP A 4 -37.09 16.58 -23.04
CA ASP A 4 -35.79 16.90 -23.61
C ASP A 4 -34.74 16.85 -22.47
N ILE A 5 -33.96 15.77 -22.50
CA ILE A 5 -32.76 15.66 -21.65
C ILE A 5 -31.72 16.59 -22.29
N LYS A 6 -31.59 17.82 -21.76
CA LYS A 6 -30.49 18.70 -22.10
C LYS A 6 -29.17 17.98 -21.79
N LYS A 7 -28.39 17.68 -22.84
CA LYS A 7 -27.01 17.26 -22.67
C LYS A 7 -26.26 18.38 -21.92
N PRO A 8 -25.51 18.07 -20.86
CA PRO A 8 -24.68 19.06 -20.22
C PRO A 8 -23.64 19.57 -21.25
N THR A 9 -23.68 20.87 -21.54
CA THR A 9 -22.61 21.57 -22.26
C THR A 9 -21.52 21.88 -21.23
N VAL A 10 -20.69 20.88 -20.95
CA VAL A 10 -19.46 21.10 -20.19
C VAL A 10 -18.35 21.15 -21.20
N ASP A 11 -17.68 22.29 -21.29
CA ASP A 11 -16.40 22.44 -21.99
C ASP A 11 -15.34 21.71 -21.13
N GLU A 12 -15.47 20.39 -21.06
CA GLU A 12 -14.57 19.54 -20.27
C GLU A 12 -13.26 19.39 -21.03
N LYS A 13 -12.25 20.11 -20.56
CA LYS A 13 -10.88 19.94 -21.00
C LYS A 13 -10.43 18.52 -20.64
N ILE A 14 -10.28 17.67 -21.66
CA ILE A 14 -9.83 16.29 -21.46
C ILE A 14 -8.32 16.30 -21.19
N TYR A 15 -7.94 15.95 -19.96
CA TYR A 15 -6.56 15.77 -19.56
C TYR A 15 -6.14 14.31 -19.81
N LYS A 16 -5.53 14.03 -20.97
CA LYS A 16 -5.05 12.67 -21.28
C LYS A 16 -4.04 12.19 -20.26
N GLY A 17 -4.31 11.03 -19.64
CA GLY A 17 -3.45 10.46 -18.61
C GLY A 17 -3.32 11.30 -17.35
N LEU A 18 -4.29 12.17 -17.06
CA LEU A 18 -4.32 13.08 -15.90
C LEU A 18 -3.13 14.06 -15.86
N VAL A 19 -2.49 14.35 -16.99
CA VAL A 19 -1.36 15.28 -17.03
C VAL A 19 -1.77 16.67 -16.55
N GLY A 20 -1.11 17.16 -15.50
CA GLY A 20 -1.38 18.47 -14.90
C GLY A 20 -2.60 18.50 -13.95
N VAL A 21 -3.25 17.37 -13.71
CA VAL A 21 -4.32 17.27 -12.71
C VAL A 21 -3.71 16.94 -11.35
N ILE A 22 -3.92 17.85 -10.38
CA ILE A 22 -3.55 17.62 -8.99
C ILE A 22 -4.74 16.94 -8.30
N THR A 23 -4.58 15.72 -7.83
CA THR A 23 -5.62 14.96 -7.16
C THR A 23 -5.54 15.07 -5.65
N ASP A 24 -4.33 15.12 -5.10
CA ASP A 24 -4.09 15.23 -3.65
C ASP A 24 -2.65 15.66 -3.35
N THR A 25 -2.35 15.87 -2.06
CA THR A 25 -1.01 16.13 -1.53
C THR A 25 -0.54 14.95 -0.69
N THR A 26 0.76 14.66 -0.71
CA THR A 26 1.35 13.59 0.11
C THR A 26 2.59 14.11 0.86
N ALA A 27 2.74 13.67 2.12
CA ALA A 27 3.95 13.86 2.90
C ALA A 27 4.91 12.66 2.83
N ILE A 28 4.51 11.57 2.14
CA ILE A 28 5.25 10.30 2.14
C ILE A 28 6.42 10.33 1.18
N SER A 29 6.21 10.79 -0.06
CA SER A 29 7.25 10.75 -1.08
C SER A 29 7.22 11.98 -1.99
N LYS A 30 8.39 12.31 -2.55
CA LYS A 30 8.54 13.37 -3.54
C LYS A 30 9.48 12.92 -4.66
N VAL A 31 8.96 12.91 -5.88
CA VAL A 31 9.78 12.70 -7.08
C VAL A 31 10.45 14.02 -7.46
N MET A 32 11.75 13.96 -7.73
CA MET A 32 12.56 15.10 -8.14
C MET A 32 13.15 14.87 -9.55
N PRO A 33 12.39 15.17 -10.63
CA PRO A 33 12.80 14.84 -12.00
C PRO A 33 14.10 15.51 -12.43
N LYS A 34 14.38 16.72 -11.94
CA LYS A 34 15.59 17.49 -12.28
C LYS A 34 16.89 16.82 -11.83
N THR A 35 16.83 16.07 -10.73
CA THR A 35 17.97 15.38 -10.14
C THR A 35 17.88 13.87 -10.31
N ASN A 36 16.86 13.39 -11.03
CA ASN A 36 16.53 11.96 -11.17
C ASN A 36 16.53 11.25 -9.80
N SER A 37 15.90 11.88 -8.82
CA SER A 37 15.90 11.44 -7.42
C SER A 37 14.48 11.28 -6.89
N LEU A 38 14.35 10.48 -5.84
CA LEU A 38 13.14 10.23 -5.08
C LEU A 38 13.47 10.37 -3.59
N THR A 39 12.58 10.99 -2.83
CA THR A 39 12.71 11.04 -1.38
C THR A 39 11.52 10.37 -0.69
N TYR A 40 11.77 9.70 0.43
CA TYR A 40 10.76 9.20 1.36
C TYR A 40 10.87 9.96 2.67
N ARG A 41 9.77 10.63 3.08
CA ARG A 41 9.72 11.47 4.29
C ARG A 41 10.92 12.45 4.39
N GLY A 42 11.45 12.92 3.25
CA GLY A 42 12.58 13.84 3.17
C GLY A 42 13.97 13.17 3.00
N TYR A 43 14.09 11.87 3.25
CA TYR A 43 15.33 11.11 3.05
C TYR A 43 15.50 10.69 1.60
N ALA A 44 16.71 10.80 1.05
CA ALA A 44 16.99 10.30 -0.29
C ALA A 44 16.88 8.77 -0.33
N VAL A 45 16.17 8.24 -1.34
CA VAL A 45 15.95 6.77 -1.45
C VAL A 45 17.27 6.02 -1.63
N GLN A 46 18.26 6.62 -2.29
CA GLN A 46 19.60 6.05 -2.45
C GLN A 46 20.29 5.80 -1.10
N ASP A 47 20.18 6.76 -0.17
CA ASP A 47 20.77 6.64 1.17
C ASP A 47 20.03 5.58 1.99
N LEU A 48 18.71 5.58 1.94
CA LEU A 48 17.89 4.56 2.59
C LEU A 48 18.22 3.15 2.07
N ALA A 49 18.35 2.99 0.76
CA ALA A 49 18.69 1.69 0.16
C ALA A 49 20.09 1.20 0.53
N ALA A 50 21.03 2.11 0.75
CA ALA A 50 22.40 1.77 1.10
C ALA A 50 22.58 1.45 2.60
N THR A 51 21.78 2.05 3.48
CA THR A 51 22.06 2.06 4.93
C THR A 51 20.95 1.47 5.79
N CYS A 52 19.71 1.38 5.30
CA CYS A 52 18.55 0.96 6.08
C CYS A 52 18.06 -0.42 5.68
N SER A 53 17.53 -1.16 6.64
CA SER A 53 16.77 -2.40 6.41
C SER A 53 15.35 -2.09 5.92
N PHE A 54 14.70 -3.10 5.34
CA PHE A 54 13.29 -2.99 4.91
C PHE A 54 12.38 -2.50 6.05
N GLU A 55 12.55 -3.03 7.26
CA GLU A 55 11.70 -2.69 8.39
C GLU A 55 11.94 -1.28 8.91
N GLU A 56 13.15 -0.73 8.76
CA GLU A 56 13.44 0.68 9.07
C GLU A 56 12.72 1.61 8.10
N VAL A 57 12.76 1.29 6.81
CA VAL A 57 12.05 2.07 5.78
C VAL A 57 10.53 1.93 5.92
N ALA A 58 10.03 0.74 6.22
CA ALA A 58 8.60 0.51 6.48
C ALA A 58 8.13 1.34 7.69
N HIS A 59 8.90 1.36 8.78
CA HIS A 59 8.63 2.20 9.94
C HIS A 59 8.62 3.69 9.57
N LEU A 60 9.62 4.15 8.82
CA LEU A 60 9.69 5.53 8.34
C LEU A 60 8.43 5.94 7.56
N LEU A 61 7.96 5.10 6.65
CA LEU A 61 6.79 5.42 5.83
C LEU A 61 5.49 5.43 6.63
N LEU A 62 5.32 4.51 7.56
CA LEU A 62 4.12 4.36 8.37
C LEU A 62 4.08 5.35 9.54
N GLU A 63 5.16 5.48 10.28
CA GLU A 63 5.22 6.26 11.52
C GLU A 63 5.78 7.70 11.32
N GLY A 64 6.42 7.97 10.16
CA GLY A 64 6.91 9.30 9.79
C GLY A 64 8.39 9.54 10.01
N ASP A 65 9.05 8.80 10.90
CA ASP A 65 10.47 8.94 11.24
C ASP A 65 11.21 7.60 11.25
N LEU A 66 12.55 7.65 11.07
CA LEU A 66 13.39 6.48 11.23
C LEU A 66 13.36 6.00 12.68
N PRO A 67 13.23 4.68 12.91
CA PRO A 67 13.12 4.14 14.25
C PRO A 67 14.47 4.19 14.99
N ASN A 68 14.44 4.46 16.28
CA ASN A 68 15.54 4.09 17.15
C ASN A 68 15.55 2.56 17.36
N ARG A 69 16.62 2.04 18.01
CA ARG A 69 16.80 0.59 18.19
C ARG A 69 15.65 -0.10 18.93
N SER A 70 15.07 0.56 19.92
CA SER A 70 13.92 0.02 20.68
C SER A 70 12.66 -0.05 19.81
N GLN A 71 12.36 1.03 19.07
CA GLN A 71 11.24 1.11 18.14
C GLN A 71 11.36 0.07 17.03
N LEU A 72 12.56 -0.07 16.43
CA LEU A 72 12.83 -1.07 15.40
C LEU A 72 12.59 -2.49 15.93
N ASN A 73 13.09 -2.81 17.12
CA ASN A 73 12.89 -4.13 17.72
C ASN A 73 11.39 -4.42 17.98
N LYS A 74 10.65 -3.41 18.47
CA LYS A 74 9.20 -3.51 18.67
C LYS A 74 8.48 -3.71 17.36
N PHE A 75 8.82 -2.95 16.32
CA PHE A 75 8.23 -3.07 14.98
C PHE A 75 8.48 -4.46 14.38
N LYS A 76 9.74 -4.92 14.39
CA LYS A 76 10.13 -6.26 13.91
C LYS A 76 9.38 -7.38 14.65
N LYS A 77 9.24 -7.26 15.97
CA LYS A 77 8.48 -8.25 16.76
C LYS A 77 7.01 -8.27 16.38
N ASN A 78 6.39 -7.10 16.23
CA ASN A 78 4.99 -6.97 15.83
C ASN A 78 4.74 -7.54 14.43
N GLU A 79 5.55 -7.14 13.45
CA GLU A 79 5.46 -7.63 12.07
C GLU A 79 5.60 -9.16 12.01
N ARG A 80 6.65 -9.73 12.62
CA ARG A 80 6.90 -11.18 12.61
C ARG A 80 5.80 -11.99 13.27
N SER A 81 5.16 -11.46 14.31
CA SER A 81 4.04 -12.14 14.97
C SER A 81 2.79 -12.24 14.09
N ARG A 82 2.71 -11.46 13.00
CA ARG A 82 1.56 -11.39 12.10
C ARG A 82 1.74 -12.15 10.78
N ARG A 83 2.89 -12.80 10.56
CA ARG A 83 3.22 -13.50 9.29
C ARG A 83 2.35 -14.72 9.01
N SER A 84 1.77 -15.33 10.05
CA SER A 84 0.98 -16.54 9.86
C SER A 84 -0.31 -16.26 9.10
N ILE A 85 -0.63 -17.14 8.15
CA ILE A 85 -1.92 -17.17 7.46
C ILE A 85 -2.71 -18.41 7.91
N SER A 86 -4.03 -18.35 7.80
CA SER A 86 -4.89 -19.45 8.24
C SER A 86 -4.69 -20.71 7.41
N SER A 87 -5.02 -21.89 7.98
CA SER A 87 -5.00 -23.15 7.25
C SER A 87 -5.91 -23.15 6.02
N THR A 88 -7.07 -22.49 6.12
CA THR A 88 -8.00 -22.32 5.00
C THR A 88 -7.37 -21.50 3.88
N HIS A 89 -6.65 -20.43 4.21
CA HIS A 89 -5.94 -19.60 3.23
C HIS A 89 -4.86 -20.43 2.49
N ASN A 90 -4.05 -21.20 3.25
CA ASN A 90 -3.06 -22.10 2.67
C ASN A 90 -3.69 -23.13 1.73
N GLN A 91 -4.85 -23.70 2.09
CA GLN A 91 -5.58 -24.64 1.24
C GLN A 91 -6.09 -24.00 -0.06
N ILE A 92 -6.49 -22.76 -0.02
CA ILE A 92 -6.93 -22.00 -1.21
C ILE A 92 -5.74 -21.74 -2.14
N ILE A 93 -4.62 -21.25 -1.60
CA ILE A 93 -3.39 -21.03 -2.38
C ILE A 93 -2.91 -22.34 -3.03
N ALA A 94 -2.96 -23.44 -2.30
CA ALA A 94 -2.56 -24.75 -2.81
C ALA A 94 -3.41 -25.25 -3.99
N LYS A 95 -4.63 -24.73 -4.16
CA LYS A 95 -5.53 -25.05 -5.28
C LYS A 95 -5.28 -24.21 -6.54
N PHE A 96 -4.46 -23.17 -6.46
CA PHE A 96 -4.18 -22.37 -7.64
C PHE A 96 -3.43 -23.17 -8.70
N PRO A 97 -3.75 -22.96 -10.00
CA PRO A 97 -3.07 -23.65 -11.08
C PRO A 97 -1.56 -23.37 -11.05
N LYS A 98 -0.73 -24.43 -11.11
CA LYS A 98 0.74 -24.29 -11.10
C LYS A 98 1.30 -23.41 -12.23
N LYS A 99 0.55 -23.24 -13.32
CA LYS A 99 0.89 -22.39 -14.47
C LYS A 99 0.33 -20.98 -14.38
N ALA A 100 -0.38 -20.64 -13.29
CA ALA A 100 -0.90 -19.28 -13.09
C ALA A 100 0.24 -18.27 -13.03
N HIS A 101 0.00 -17.07 -13.53
CA HIS A 101 0.98 -16.00 -13.39
C HIS A 101 1.14 -15.65 -11.88
N PRO A 102 2.36 -15.51 -11.35
CA PRO A 102 2.59 -15.26 -9.93
C PRO A 102 1.80 -14.04 -9.39
N MET A 103 1.71 -12.97 -10.18
CA MET A 103 0.93 -11.78 -9.79
C MET A 103 -0.57 -12.04 -9.67
N ASP A 104 -1.14 -12.94 -10.49
CA ASP A 104 -2.54 -13.33 -10.37
C ASP A 104 -2.78 -14.15 -9.10
N THR A 105 -1.83 -15.00 -8.75
CA THR A 105 -1.83 -15.77 -7.50
C THR A 105 -1.80 -14.84 -6.29
N ILE A 106 -0.84 -13.90 -6.24
CA ILE A 106 -0.71 -12.92 -5.14
C ILE A 106 -1.97 -12.07 -5.04
N ARG A 107 -2.45 -11.50 -6.16
CA ARG A 107 -3.65 -10.68 -6.17
C ARG A 107 -4.86 -11.41 -5.61
N THR A 108 -5.05 -12.67 -6.00
CA THR A 108 -6.18 -13.48 -5.52
C THR A 108 -6.03 -13.84 -4.05
N ALA A 109 -4.82 -14.19 -3.60
CA ALA A 109 -4.55 -14.48 -2.19
C ALA A 109 -4.78 -13.26 -1.31
N VAL A 110 -4.32 -12.08 -1.72
CA VAL A 110 -4.55 -10.82 -0.99
C VAL A 110 -6.03 -10.45 -0.97
N SER A 111 -6.74 -10.62 -2.10
CA SER A 111 -8.19 -10.39 -2.15
C SER A 111 -8.94 -11.31 -1.19
N TYR A 112 -8.51 -12.56 -1.07
CA TYR A 112 -9.10 -13.50 -0.11
C TYR A 112 -8.81 -13.10 1.35
N LEU A 113 -7.63 -12.57 1.68
CA LEU A 113 -7.36 -12.01 3.01
C LEU A 113 -8.41 -10.96 3.40
N GLY A 114 -8.77 -10.07 2.48
CA GLY A 114 -9.78 -9.06 2.72
C GLY A 114 -11.17 -9.63 3.04
N THR A 115 -11.52 -10.83 2.55
CA THR A 115 -12.80 -11.48 2.87
C THR A 115 -12.87 -12.05 4.28
N THR A 116 -11.73 -12.23 4.93
CA THR A 116 -11.63 -12.77 6.30
C THR A 116 -11.62 -11.67 7.35
N GLU A 117 -11.48 -10.42 6.95
CA GLU A 117 -11.54 -9.25 7.84
C GLU A 117 -12.97 -8.71 7.90
N ILE A 118 -13.53 -8.64 9.12
CA ILE A 118 -14.97 -8.40 9.31
C ILE A 118 -15.36 -6.91 9.25
N ALA A 119 -14.42 -5.97 9.23
CA ALA A 119 -14.72 -4.55 9.33
C ALA A 119 -14.25 -3.76 8.10
N TRP A 120 -15.19 -3.43 7.23
CA TRP A 120 -15.08 -2.38 6.23
C TRP A 120 -16.00 -1.23 6.64
N GLY A 121 -15.46 -0.07 6.94
CA GLY A 121 -16.28 1.09 7.29
C GLY A 121 -15.47 2.22 7.93
N ASN A 122 -16.10 3.09 8.67
CA ASN A 122 -15.50 4.22 9.38
C ASN A 122 -14.64 3.77 10.57
N GLU A 123 -13.59 3.01 10.27
CA GLU A 123 -12.65 2.53 11.26
C GLU A 123 -11.66 3.64 11.65
N PRO A 124 -11.19 3.68 12.89
CA PRO A 124 -10.16 4.63 13.29
C PRO A 124 -8.83 4.35 12.57
N LEU A 125 -8.00 5.39 12.41
CA LEU A 125 -6.71 5.32 11.72
C LEU A 125 -5.80 4.19 12.27
N GLU A 126 -5.90 3.90 13.58
CA GLU A 126 -5.14 2.81 14.21
C GLU A 126 -5.49 1.44 13.63
N ALA A 127 -6.76 1.22 13.23
CA ALA A 127 -7.17 -0.01 12.58
C ALA A 127 -6.56 -0.14 11.19
N ASP A 128 -6.50 0.94 10.42
CA ASP A 128 -5.87 0.97 9.10
C ASP A 128 -4.36 0.74 9.19
N MET A 129 -3.69 1.33 10.17
CA MET A 129 -2.27 1.08 10.44
C MET A 129 -2.02 -0.39 10.81
N SER A 130 -2.89 -0.99 11.61
CA SER A 130 -2.80 -2.42 11.94
C SER A 130 -2.93 -3.29 10.70
N ARG A 131 -3.89 -3.02 9.81
CA ARG A 131 -4.08 -3.73 8.53
C ARG A 131 -2.87 -3.55 7.61
N ALA A 132 -2.30 -2.35 7.54
CA ALA A 132 -1.09 -2.11 6.76
C ALA A 132 0.08 -3.00 7.21
N ILE A 133 0.29 -3.15 8.53
CA ILE A 133 1.30 -4.05 9.08
C ILE A 133 0.97 -5.52 8.78
N ASP A 134 -0.30 -5.94 8.86
CA ASP A 134 -0.73 -7.27 8.47
C ASP A 134 -0.42 -7.58 7.00
N MET A 135 -0.67 -6.65 6.10
CA MET A 135 -0.36 -6.78 4.67
C MET A 135 1.16 -6.91 4.44
N ILE A 136 1.97 -6.04 5.05
CA ILE A 136 3.44 -6.08 4.97
C ILE A 136 3.97 -7.43 5.48
N ALA A 137 3.36 -7.99 6.52
CA ALA A 137 3.79 -9.23 7.15
C ALA A 137 3.39 -10.49 6.35
N LYS A 138 2.25 -10.47 5.68
CA LYS A 138 1.64 -11.67 5.06
C LYS A 138 1.89 -11.82 3.56
N ILE A 139 2.22 -10.72 2.84
CA ILE A 139 2.45 -10.78 1.39
C ILE A 139 3.74 -11.49 1.01
N PRO A 140 4.90 -11.29 1.68
CA PRO A 140 6.12 -12.05 1.40
C PRO A 140 5.97 -13.53 1.70
#